data_d38de29ff7269ff50cf0f6bd50f2c78d
#
_entry.id   d38de29ff7269ff50cf0f6bd50f2c78d
#
_cell.length_a   1.000
_cell.length_b   1.000
_cell.length_c   1.000
_cell.angle_alpha   90.00
_cell.angle_beta   90.00
_cell.angle_gamma   90.00
#
_symmetry.space_group_name_H-M   'P 1'
#
loop_
_entity.id
_entity.type
_entity.pdbx_description
1 polymer ?
#
loop_
_entity_poly.entity_id
_entity_poly.type
_entity_poly.pdbx_seq_one_letter_code
_entity_poly.pdbx_strand_id
1 'polypeptide(L)'
;MIHPKISDELSLALDQGLAITSLTEIQERTLDKLSGNAFITAQTGSGKTLAYLLPLLSKINREEKKNIALIITPTQELALQIRDVIASLNEHLTLPYTVEALIGGANINYQMERLKKRPHILIGTPGRVINLFDKKKINGQTIDYLVFDEIDAMGEKYPLLEKIKKALRKSTQTLGVSATLSANRQDFFSQIVPNYQVIESSSIPHLNENIDHYIIFSEQRHKIDLLRQLLSATVGNTSLVFLNKPDQIERVYQKLTHHHYPVVALYGEMKKEDRKNAMFELRQGLKPTLISSDLTARGVDFPHVSQVIHLDFPLSPLSYIHRAGRTARGEDK
;
A
#
# COMPACT_ATOMS: atom_id res chain seq x y z
N MET A 1 -26.99 1.47 6.28
CA MET A 1 -26.19 0.23 6.52
C MET A 1 -25.62 -0.23 5.18
N ILE A 2 -24.30 -0.19 5.02
CA ILE A 2 -23.62 -0.54 3.76
C ILE A 2 -23.57 -2.08 3.60
N HIS A 3 -23.44 -2.83 4.71
CA HIS A 3 -23.36 -4.28 4.69
C HIS A 3 -23.79 -4.87 6.07
N PRO A 4 -24.52 -6.02 6.14
CA PRO A 4 -25.02 -6.57 7.41
C PRO A 4 -23.94 -6.92 8.45
N LYS A 5 -22.70 -7.19 8.02
CA LYS A 5 -21.56 -7.49 8.91
C LYS A 5 -20.79 -6.27 9.38
N ILE A 6 -21.21 -5.06 9.00
CA ILE A 6 -20.60 -3.79 9.39
C ILE A 6 -21.61 -3.04 10.26
N SER A 7 -21.18 -2.52 11.41
CA SER A 7 -22.04 -1.74 12.30
C SER A 7 -22.50 -0.44 11.61
N ASP A 8 -23.64 0.10 12.02
CA ASP A 8 -24.14 1.39 11.52
C ASP A 8 -23.12 2.51 11.77
N GLU A 9 -22.46 2.51 12.91
CA GLU A 9 -21.41 3.47 13.25
C GLU A 9 -20.23 3.40 12.25
N LEU A 10 -19.76 2.19 11.93
CA LEU A 10 -18.67 2.01 10.96
C LEU A 10 -19.14 2.34 9.52
N SER A 11 -20.39 2.04 9.19
CA SER A 11 -21.01 2.44 7.91
C SER A 11 -21.04 3.96 7.75
N LEU A 12 -21.41 4.68 8.81
CA LEU A 12 -21.42 6.15 8.83
C LEU A 12 -19.99 6.71 8.72
N ALA A 13 -19.02 6.09 9.41
CA ALA A 13 -17.62 6.51 9.33
C ALA A 13 -17.04 6.29 7.93
N LEU A 14 -17.43 5.26 7.19
CA LEU A 14 -17.03 5.04 5.80
C LEU A 14 -17.56 6.13 4.88
N ASP A 15 -18.82 6.50 5.04
CA ASP A 15 -19.44 7.57 4.24
C ASP A 15 -18.81 8.94 4.55
N GLN A 16 -18.78 9.34 5.82
CA GLN A 16 -18.32 10.69 6.23
C GLN A 16 -16.80 10.84 6.20
N GLY A 17 -16.06 9.80 6.54
CA GLY A 17 -14.58 9.86 6.63
C GLY A 17 -13.86 9.54 5.32
N LEU A 18 -14.45 8.73 4.46
CA LEU A 18 -13.81 8.26 3.23
C LEU A 18 -14.67 8.45 1.96
N ALA A 19 -15.86 9.06 2.08
CA ALA A 19 -16.84 9.23 1.00
C ALA A 19 -17.23 7.89 0.31
N ILE A 20 -17.30 6.80 1.10
CA ILE A 20 -17.64 5.46 0.60
C ILE A 20 -19.06 5.13 0.99
N THR A 21 -19.95 5.14 0.00
CA THR A 21 -21.38 4.86 0.14
C THR A 21 -21.76 3.44 -0.29
N SER A 22 -20.89 2.75 -1.03
CA SER A 22 -21.05 1.37 -1.48
C SER A 22 -19.72 0.61 -1.40
N LEU A 23 -19.79 -0.70 -1.21
CA LEU A 23 -18.60 -1.55 -1.18
C LEU A 23 -18.24 -2.02 -2.59
N THR A 24 -16.96 -2.24 -2.82
CA THR A 24 -16.49 -2.92 -4.03
C THR A 24 -16.71 -4.43 -3.93
N GLU A 25 -16.74 -5.12 -5.06
CA GLU A 25 -16.93 -6.58 -5.12
C GLU A 25 -15.99 -7.35 -4.17
N ILE A 26 -14.69 -6.98 -4.12
CA ILE A 26 -13.74 -7.69 -3.25
C ILE A 26 -13.99 -7.41 -1.77
N GLN A 27 -14.49 -6.24 -1.41
CA GLN A 27 -14.87 -5.90 -0.04
C GLN A 27 -16.08 -6.71 0.42
N GLU A 28 -17.14 -6.78 -0.39
CA GLU A 28 -18.32 -7.60 -0.14
C GLU A 28 -17.95 -9.08 -0.03
N ARG A 29 -17.23 -9.60 -1.03
CA ARG A 29 -16.80 -11.01 -1.02
C ARG A 29 -15.95 -11.37 0.20
N THR A 30 -15.07 -10.46 0.63
CA THR A 30 -14.25 -10.70 1.82
C THR A 30 -15.10 -10.71 3.08
N LEU A 31 -16.02 -9.76 3.24
CA LEU A 31 -16.95 -9.74 4.37
C LEU A 31 -17.79 -11.02 4.42
N ASP A 32 -18.29 -11.49 3.28
CA ASP A 32 -19.17 -12.65 3.22
C ASP A 32 -18.46 -13.97 3.46
N LYS A 33 -17.30 -14.15 2.85
CA LYS A 33 -16.60 -15.44 2.78
C LYS A 33 -15.53 -15.64 3.84
N LEU A 34 -15.00 -14.58 4.45
CA LEU A 34 -13.85 -14.68 5.36
C LEU A 34 -14.20 -15.46 6.64
N SER A 35 -13.75 -16.69 6.74
CA SER A 35 -14.00 -17.60 7.86
C SER A 35 -12.73 -18.22 8.47
N GLY A 36 -11.56 -17.67 8.25
CA GLY A 36 -10.29 -18.21 8.73
C GLY A 36 -9.11 -17.56 8.00
N ASN A 37 -8.04 -18.32 7.80
CA ASN A 37 -6.94 -17.83 6.99
C ASN A 37 -7.39 -17.66 5.55
N ALA A 38 -6.90 -16.60 4.89
CA ALA A 38 -7.27 -16.34 3.51
C ALA A 38 -6.14 -15.69 2.71
N PHE A 39 -6.15 -15.92 1.41
CA PHE A 39 -5.38 -15.18 0.43
C PHE A 39 -6.36 -14.35 -0.40
N ILE A 40 -6.28 -13.02 -0.26
CA ILE A 40 -7.16 -12.07 -0.93
C ILE A 40 -6.43 -11.52 -2.15
N THR A 41 -7.05 -11.66 -3.33
CA THR A 41 -6.47 -11.13 -4.56
C THR A 41 -7.48 -10.32 -5.34
N ALA A 42 -7.08 -9.12 -5.72
CA ALA A 42 -7.84 -8.22 -6.58
C ALA A 42 -6.91 -7.14 -7.15
N GLN A 43 -7.32 -6.52 -8.24
CA GLN A 43 -6.53 -5.50 -8.94
C GLN A 43 -6.12 -4.32 -8.02
N THR A 44 -5.07 -3.60 -8.43
CA THR A 44 -4.71 -2.31 -7.80
C THR A 44 -5.86 -1.32 -8.00
N GLY A 45 -6.22 -0.59 -6.94
CA GLY A 45 -7.36 0.33 -6.97
C GLY A 45 -8.73 -0.30 -6.68
N SER A 46 -8.85 -1.62 -6.56
CA SER A 46 -10.12 -2.32 -6.27
C SER A 46 -10.61 -2.20 -4.81
N GLY A 47 -9.88 -1.50 -3.94
CA GLY A 47 -10.25 -1.36 -2.53
C GLY A 47 -9.77 -2.49 -1.61
N LYS A 48 -8.69 -3.22 -1.96
CA LYS A 48 -8.11 -4.32 -1.15
C LYS A 48 -7.83 -3.95 0.30
N THR A 49 -7.36 -2.73 0.55
CA THR A 49 -7.05 -2.27 1.92
C THR A 49 -8.30 -2.34 2.80
N LEU A 50 -9.42 -1.82 2.34
CA LEU A 50 -10.68 -1.93 3.07
C LEU A 50 -11.25 -3.36 3.06
N ALA A 51 -10.97 -4.15 2.04
CA ALA A 51 -11.44 -5.54 1.99
C ALA A 51 -10.96 -6.37 3.20
N TYR A 52 -9.73 -6.18 3.66
CA TYR A 52 -9.26 -6.83 4.89
C TYR A 52 -9.47 -5.99 6.16
N LEU A 53 -9.47 -4.66 6.06
CA LEU A 53 -9.69 -3.81 7.24
C LEU A 53 -11.12 -3.92 7.77
N LEU A 54 -12.14 -3.93 6.93
CA LEU A 54 -13.52 -3.96 7.36
C LEU A 54 -13.85 -5.17 8.25
N PRO A 55 -13.57 -6.43 7.84
CA PRO A 55 -13.81 -7.58 8.72
C PRO A 55 -12.91 -7.58 9.95
N LEU A 56 -11.71 -7.00 9.88
CA LEU A 56 -10.81 -6.87 11.01
C LEU A 56 -11.36 -5.85 12.02
N LEU A 57 -11.71 -4.65 11.58
CA LEU A 57 -12.24 -3.58 12.43
C LEU A 57 -13.55 -4.01 13.11
N SER A 58 -14.42 -4.71 12.39
CA SER A 58 -15.69 -5.21 12.92
C SER A 58 -15.53 -6.21 14.08
N LYS A 59 -14.37 -6.86 14.20
CA LYS A 59 -14.07 -7.86 15.23
C LYS A 59 -13.27 -7.34 16.41
N ILE A 60 -12.67 -6.15 16.31
CA ILE A 60 -11.86 -5.55 17.37
C ILE A 60 -12.77 -5.00 18.47
N ASN A 61 -12.62 -5.52 19.68
CA ASN A 61 -13.18 -4.88 20.86
C ASN A 61 -12.34 -3.64 21.22
N ARG A 62 -12.88 -2.46 21.02
CA ARG A 62 -12.19 -1.17 21.23
C ARG A 62 -12.02 -0.79 22.69
N GLU A 63 -12.69 -1.46 23.61
CA GLU A 63 -12.54 -1.27 25.06
C GLU A 63 -11.30 -1.99 25.62
N GLU A 64 -10.84 -3.03 24.96
CA GLU A 64 -9.69 -3.81 25.39
C GLU A 64 -8.36 -3.13 25.04
N LYS A 65 -7.47 -2.96 26.03
CA LYS A 65 -6.11 -2.44 25.82
C LYS A 65 -5.12 -3.57 25.51
N LYS A 66 -5.17 -4.10 24.30
CA LYS A 66 -4.22 -5.12 23.83
C LYS A 66 -3.91 -4.95 22.34
N ASN A 67 -2.74 -5.42 21.90
CA ASN A 67 -2.45 -5.53 20.48
C ASN A 67 -3.26 -6.70 19.92
N ILE A 68 -4.19 -6.43 19.03
CA ILE A 68 -5.12 -7.41 18.46
C ILE A 68 -4.73 -7.75 17.03
N ALA A 69 -4.30 -6.76 16.26
CA ALA A 69 -3.96 -6.91 14.86
C ALA A 69 -2.56 -6.42 14.54
N LEU A 70 -1.88 -7.15 13.64
CA LEU A 70 -0.59 -6.78 13.07
C LEU A 70 -0.70 -6.79 11.54
N ILE A 71 -0.45 -5.63 10.92
CA ILE A 71 -0.45 -5.47 9.47
C ILE A 71 0.98 -5.21 9.01
N ILE A 72 1.48 -6.06 8.13
CA ILE A 72 2.83 -5.97 7.56
C ILE A 72 2.74 -5.45 6.14
N THR A 73 3.49 -4.40 5.87
CA THR A 73 3.53 -3.72 4.57
C THR A 73 4.96 -3.71 4.00
N PRO A 74 5.13 -3.71 2.67
CA PRO A 74 6.46 -3.64 2.05
C PRO A 74 7.19 -2.33 2.32
N THR A 75 6.44 -1.21 2.44
CA THR A 75 6.98 0.14 2.54
C THR A 75 6.42 0.90 3.73
N GLN A 76 7.14 1.95 4.15
CA GLN A 76 6.73 2.83 5.25
C GLN A 76 5.51 3.69 4.84
N GLU A 77 5.47 4.09 3.58
CA GLU A 77 4.41 4.91 3.01
C GLU A 77 3.07 4.19 3.07
N LEU A 78 3.05 2.91 2.67
CA LEU A 78 1.83 2.10 2.76
C LEU A 78 1.38 1.91 4.22
N ALA A 79 2.32 1.71 5.15
CA ALA A 79 1.99 1.63 6.57
C ALA A 79 1.33 2.92 7.09
N LEU A 80 1.86 4.08 6.68
CA LEU A 80 1.29 5.38 7.05
C LEU A 80 -0.06 5.62 6.39
N GLN A 81 -0.22 5.24 5.12
CA GLN A 81 -1.49 5.36 4.40
C GLN A 81 -2.60 4.54 5.07
N ILE A 82 -2.33 3.28 5.46
CA ILE A 82 -3.31 2.46 6.17
C ILE A 82 -3.67 3.09 7.52
N ARG A 83 -2.69 3.63 8.25
CA ARG A 83 -2.92 4.37 9.49
C ARG A 83 -3.84 5.57 9.25
N ASP A 84 -3.61 6.33 8.18
CA ASP A 84 -4.36 7.53 7.87
C ASP A 84 -5.80 7.20 7.46
N VAL A 85 -6.02 6.09 6.74
CA VAL A 85 -7.37 5.55 6.47
C VAL A 85 -8.11 5.25 7.78
N ILE A 86 -7.46 4.59 8.75
CA ILE A 86 -8.09 4.31 10.04
C ILE A 86 -8.30 5.61 10.85
N ALA A 87 -7.40 6.59 10.72
CA ALA A 87 -7.55 7.90 11.38
C ALA A 87 -8.78 8.64 10.86
N SER A 88 -9.00 8.67 9.53
CA SER A 88 -10.21 9.27 8.94
C SER A 88 -11.50 8.59 9.42
N LEU A 89 -11.50 7.26 9.55
CA LEU A 89 -12.65 6.56 10.14
C LEU A 89 -12.87 6.95 11.61
N ASN A 90 -11.78 7.06 12.38
CA ASN A 90 -11.84 7.38 13.81
C ASN A 90 -12.47 8.73 14.12
N GLU A 91 -12.42 9.70 13.20
CA GLU A 91 -13.04 11.02 13.36
C GLU A 91 -14.58 10.93 13.50
N HIS A 92 -15.17 9.82 13.06
CA HIS A 92 -16.60 9.57 13.04
C HIS A 92 -17.02 8.39 13.94
N LEU A 93 -16.14 7.93 14.83
CA LEU A 93 -16.43 6.84 15.76
C LEU A 93 -16.47 7.35 17.20
N THR A 94 -17.45 6.88 17.96
CA THR A 94 -17.59 7.21 19.39
C THR A 94 -16.37 6.73 20.19
N LEU A 95 -15.88 5.54 19.88
CA LEU A 95 -14.68 4.97 20.49
C LEU A 95 -13.66 4.64 19.38
N PRO A 96 -12.54 5.39 19.27
CA PRO A 96 -11.60 5.22 18.18
C PRO A 96 -10.74 3.96 18.32
N TYR A 97 -10.30 3.40 17.20
CA TYR A 97 -9.24 2.39 17.15
C TYR A 97 -7.89 3.05 17.46
N THR A 98 -7.14 2.48 18.39
CA THR A 98 -5.77 2.95 18.64
C THR A 98 -4.79 2.24 17.71
N VAL A 99 -3.99 3.01 16.98
CA VAL A 99 -3.09 2.51 15.92
C VAL A 99 -1.67 3.02 16.15
N GLU A 100 -0.68 2.14 15.94
CA GLU A 100 0.74 2.54 15.95
C GLU A 100 1.45 2.08 14.68
N ALA A 101 2.14 3.01 14.02
CA ALA A 101 2.95 2.73 12.85
C ALA A 101 4.40 2.38 13.24
N LEU A 102 4.82 1.15 12.94
CA LEU A 102 6.13 0.59 13.25
C LEU A 102 7.02 0.65 12.01
N ILE A 103 7.65 1.80 11.78
CA ILE A 103 8.41 2.08 10.55
C ILE A 103 9.87 2.41 10.84
N GLY A 104 10.74 2.13 9.86
CA GLY A 104 12.15 2.50 9.92
C GLY A 104 12.36 4.02 9.92
N GLY A 105 13.57 4.47 10.26
CA GLY A 105 13.89 5.91 10.29
C GLY A 105 13.18 6.74 11.38
N ALA A 106 12.14 6.24 12.03
CA ALA A 106 11.56 6.86 13.23
C ALA A 106 12.36 6.45 14.47
N ASN A 107 12.37 7.34 15.49
CA ASN A 107 13.02 7.04 16.76
C ASN A 107 12.39 5.81 17.42
N ILE A 108 13.19 4.75 17.57
CA ILE A 108 12.72 3.47 18.11
C ILE A 108 12.26 3.59 19.56
N ASN A 109 12.92 4.44 20.37
CA ASN A 109 12.55 4.63 21.76
C ASN A 109 11.16 5.25 21.87
N TYR A 110 10.82 6.19 20.99
CA TYR A 110 9.50 6.78 20.94
C TYR A 110 8.43 5.74 20.56
N GLN A 111 8.72 4.86 19.58
CA GLN A 111 7.80 3.76 19.24
C GLN A 111 7.64 2.78 20.40
N MET A 112 8.73 2.46 21.12
CA MET A 112 8.66 1.59 22.31
C MET A 112 7.79 2.19 23.42
N GLU A 113 7.84 3.51 23.65
CA GLU A 113 6.97 4.18 24.63
C GLU A 113 5.48 4.12 24.19
N ARG A 114 5.20 4.32 22.89
CA ARG A 114 3.84 4.22 22.38
C ARG A 114 3.28 2.80 22.47
N LEU A 115 4.11 1.78 22.26
CA LEU A 115 3.71 0.39 22.41
C LEU A 115 3.30 0.02 23.85
N LYS A 116 3.79 0.74 24.89
CA LYS A 116 3.32 0.56 26.27
C LYS A 116 1.83 0.84 26.45
N LYS A 117 1.25 1.69 25.59
CA LYS A 117 -0.19 2.00 25.58
C LYS A 117 -1.04 0.85 25.02
N ARG A 118 -0.41 -0.20 24.48
CA ARG A 118 -1.04 -1.38 23.86
C ARG A 118 -2.07 -1.01 22.80
N PRO A 119 -1.67 -0.31 21.70
CA PRO A 119 -2.58 0.03 20.62
C PRO A 119 -3.21 -1.22 20.02
N HIS A 120 -4.47 -1.11 19.58
CA HIS A 120 -5.23 -2.24 19.02
C HIS A 120 -4.57 -2.78 17.75
N ILE A 121 -4.10 -1.88 16.89
CA ILE A 121 -3.58 -2.21 15.56
C ILE A 121 -2.13 -1.73 15.45
N LEU A 122 -1.26 -2.66 15.09
CA LEU A 122 0.13 -2.38 14.74
C LEU A 122 0.28 -2.51 13.23
N ILE A 123 0.86 -1.49 12.61
CA ILE A 123 1.11 -1.50 11.15
C ILE A 123 2.59 -1.25 10.93
N GLY A 124 3.29 -2.11 10.18
CA GLY A 124 4.71 -1.87 10.04
C GLY A 124 5.43 -2.62 8.94
N THR A 125 6.69 -2.24 8.72
CA THR A 125 7.57 -2.94 7.80
C THR A 125 8.25 -4.13 8.47
N PRO A 126 8.55 -5.23 7.74
CA PRO A 126 9.05 -6.48 8.32
C PRO A 126 10.26 -6.29 9.24
N GLY A 127 11.27 -5.55 8.79
CA GLY A 127 12.51 -5.35 9.56
C GLY A 127 12.30 -4.62 10.90
N ARG A 128 11.43 -3.58 10.92
CA ARG A 128 11.13 -2.85 12.16
C ARG A 128 10.31 -3.70 13.12
N VAL A 129 9.35 -4.45 12.61
CA VAL A 129 8.51 -5.34 13.44
C VAL A 129 9.37 -6.43 14.09
N ILE A 130 10.26 -7.09 13.34
CA ILE A 130 11.20 -8.08 13.88
C ILE A 130 12.08 -7.46 14.98
N ASN A 131 12.66 -6.29 14.74
CA ASN A 131 13.48 -5.60 15.75
C ASN A 131 12.73 -5.37 17.06
N LEU A 132 11.44 -5.03 16.99
CA LEU A 132 10.60 -4.82 18.17
C LEU A 132 10.18 -6.13 18.85
N PHE A 133 10.00 -7.23 18.09
CA PHE A 133 9.83 -8.58 18.64
C PHE A 133 11.10 -9.04 19.37
N ASP A 134 12.27 -8.88 18.76
CA ASP A 134 13.56 -9.26 19.35
C ASP A 134 13.84 -8.47 20.65
N LYS A 135 13.38 -7.21 20.72
CA LYS A 135 13.41 -6.38 21.93
C LYS A 135 12.27 -6.67 22.93
N LYS A 136 11.43 -7.67 22.67
CA LYS A 136 10.26 -8.05 23.50
C LYS A 136 9.29 -6.89 23.78
N LYS A 137 9.13 -5.99 22.81
CA LYS A 137 8.20 -4.85 22.89
C LYS A 137 6.82 -5.14 22.31
N ILE A 138 6.71 -6.20 21.53
CA ILE A 138 5.44 -6.71 21.00
C ILE A 138 5.22 -8.11 21.57
N ASN A 139 4.04 -8.32 22.15
CA ASN A 139 3.63 -9.66 22.59
C ASN A 139 2.83 -10.36 21.48
N GLY A 140 3.45 -11.29 20.79
CA GLY A 140 2.80 -12.04 19.71
C GLY A 140 1.63 -12.91 20.16
N GLN A 141 1.57 -13.26 21.46
CA GLN A 141 0.49 -14.10 22.00
C GLN A 141 -0.85 -13.36 22.13
N THR A 142 -0.85 -12.02 22.04
CA THR A 142 -2.08 -11.22 22.07
C THR A 142 -2.65 -10.92 20.69
N ILE A 143 -1.89 -11.21 19.62
CA ILE A 143 -2.26 -10.88 18.25
C ILE A 143 -3.19 -11.94 17.69
N ASP A 144 -4.43 -11.56 17.42
CA ASP A 144 -5.47 -12.39 16.86
C ASP A 144 -5.44 -12.40 15.33
N TYR A 145 -4.99 -11.30 14.71
CA TYR A 145 -5.03 -11.09 13.26
C TYR A 145 -3.65 -10.66 12.74
N LEU A 146 -3.18 -11.34 11.71
CA LEU A 146 -1.99 -11.00 10.94
C LEU A 146 -2.38 -10.76 9.49
N VAL A 147 -1.97 -9.63 8.93
CA VAL A 147 -2.15 -9.30 7.52
C VAL A 147 -0.79 -9.06 6.87
N PHE A 148 -0.52 -9.72 5.77
CA PHE A 148 0.58 -9.41 4.86
C PHE A 148 0.01 -8.66 3.66
N ASP A 149 0.09 -7.33 3.66
CA ASP A 149 -0.41 -6.51 2.56
C ASP A 149 0.66 -6.32 1.49
N GLU A 150 0.25 -6.35 0.23
CA GLU A 150 1.15 -6.37 -0.94
C GLU A 150 2.27 -7.42 -0.81
N ILE A 151 1.92 -8.66 -0.44
CA ILE A 151 2.88 -9.75 -0.23
C ILE A 151 3.75 -10.00 -1.48
N ASP A 152 3.25 -9.67 -2.65
CA ASP A 152 3.96 -9.72 -3.92
C ASP A 152 5.15 -8.75 -4.01
N ALA A 153 5.15 -7.69 -3.23
CA ALA A 153 6.26 -6.75 -3.13
C ALA A 153 7.32 -7.15 -2.10
N MET A 154 7.11 -8.25 -1.36
CA MET A 154 7.95 -8.63 -0.22
C MET A 154 8.81 -9.88 -0.46
N GLY A 155 9.00 -10.34 -1.71
CA GLY A 155 9.70 -11.60 -2.03
C GLY A 155 11.07 -11.76 -1.34
N GLU A 156 11.93 -10.76 -1.40
CA GLU A 156 13.23 -10.78 -0.71
C GLU A 156 13.13 -10.81 0.83
N LYS A 157 11.95 -10.45 1.37
CA LYS A 157 11.68 -10.38 2.80
C LYS A 157 10.93 -11.60 3.34
N TYR A 158 10.66 -12.61 2.51
CA TYR A 158 9.94 -13.83 2.93
C TYR A 158 10.50 -14.47 4.20
N PRO A 159 11.82 -14.58 4.42
CA PRO A 159 12.35 -15.11 5.68
C PRO A 159 11.94 -14.29 6.91
N LEU A 160 11.77 -12.97 6.77
CA LEU A 160 11.30 -12.11 7.86
C LEU A 160 9.79 -12.32 8.12
N LEU A 161 9.00 -12.51 7.07
CA LEU A 161 7.56 -12.80 7.21
C LEU A 161 7.33 -14.12 7.94
N GLU A 162 8.11 -15.14 7.60
CA GLU A 162 8.09 -16.43 8.29
C GLU A 162 8.47 -16.28 9.78
N LYS A 163 9.53 -15.52 10.08
CA LYS A 163 9.93 -15.22 11.47
C LYS A 163 8.82 -14.50 12.22
N ILE A 164 8.15 -13.52 11.61
CA ILE A 164 7.01 -12.83 12.21
C ILE A 164 5.89 -13.84 12.51
N LYS A 165 5.51 -14.67 11.54
CA LYS A 165 4.43 -15.67 11.74
C LYS A 165 4.76 -16.64 12.87
N LYS A 166 6.00 -17.10 12.97
CA LYS A 166 6.47 -18.00 14.04
C LYS A 166 6.46 -17.33 15.43
N ALA A 167 6.57 -16.01 15.52
CA ALA A 167 6.49 -15.27 16.78
C ALA A 167 5.06 -15.14 17.31
N LEU A 168 4.05 -15.46 16.50
CA LEU A 168 2.64 -15.40 16.86
C LEU A 168 2.11 -16.76 17.26
N ARG A 169 0.96 -16.80 17.92
CA ARG A 169 0.28 -18.05 18.25
C ARG A 169 -0.26 -18.75 17.00
N LYS A 170 -0.38 -20.07 17.06
CA LYS A 170 -0.87 -20.89 15.92
C LYS A 170 -2.30 -20.52 15.51
N SER A 171 -3.13 -20.09 16.45
CA SER A 171 -4.52 -19.68 16.21
C SER A 171 -4.67 -18.29 15.59
N THR A 172 -3.59 -17.51 15.40
CA THR A 172 -3.66 -16.21 14.76
C THR A 172 -4.17 -16.34 13.33
N GLN A 173 -5.32 -15.74 13.04
CA GLN A 173 -5.88 -15.67 11.70
C GLN A 173 -4.94 -14.87 10.81
N THR A 174 -4.55 -15.43 9.68
CA THR A 174 -3.54 -14.83 8.80
C THR A 174 -4.12 -14.59 7.41
N LEU A 175 -3.98 -13.37 6.93
CA LEU A 175 -4.42 -12.95 5.60
C LEU A 175 -3.19 -12.57 4.76
N GLY A 176 -3.11 -13.09 3.55
CA GLY A 176 -2.22 -12.61 2.51
C GLY A 176 -3.02 -11.75 1.53
N VAL A 177 -2.50 -10.60 1.16
CA VAL A 177 -3.14 -9.67 0.22
C VAL A 177 -2.20 -9.37 -0.92
N SER A 178 -2.66 -9.54 -2.14
CA SER A 178 -1.87 -9.31 -3.35
C SER A 178 -2.74 -8.78 -4.49
N ALA A 179 -2.10 -8.06 -5.40
CA ALA A 179 -2.76 -7.70 -6.65
C ALA A 179 -2.84 -8.88 -7.63
N THR A 180 -2.14 -9.98 -7.37
CA THR A 180 -2.04 -11.12 -8.28
C THR A 180 -1.90 -12.45 -7.59
N LEU A 181 -2.47 -13.44 -8.23
CA LEU A 181 -2.41 -14.84 -7.84
C LEU A 181 -1.32 -15.56 -8.67
N SER A 182 -0.03 -15.40 -8.31
CA SER A 182 1.02 -16.20 -8.95
C SER A 182 1.36 -17.44 -8.13
N ALA A 183 1.68 -18.56 -8.79
CA ALA A 183 2.01 -19.83 -8.14
C ALA A 183 3.09 -19.66 -7.05
N ASN A 184 4.18 -18.98 -7.34
CA ASN A 184 5.28 -18.79 -6.38
C ASN A 184 4.87 -18.07 -5.08
N ARG A 185 3.84 -17.22 -5.12
CA ARG A 185 3.35 -16.48 -3.95
C ARG A 185 2.38 -17.30 -3.13
N GLN A 186 1.55 -18.07 -3.80
CA GLN A 186 0.70 -19.07 -3.15
C GLN A 186 1.55 -20.13 -2.48
N ASP A 187 2.62 -20.61 -3.14
CA ASP A 187 3.54 -21.59 -2.58
C ASP A 187 4.20 -21.06 -1.31
N PHE A 188 4.69 -19.81 -1.31
CA PHE A 188 5.24 -19.20 -0.10
C PHE A 188 4.17 -19.07 1.00
N PHE A 189 2.98 -18.55 0.66
CA PHE A 189 1.92 -18.37 1.65
C PHE A 189 1.45 -19.70 2.22
N SER A 190 1.33 -20.75 1.39
CA SER A 190 0.96 -22.10 1.82
C SER A 190 1.96 -22.74 2.78
N GLN A 191 3.26 -22.42 2.63
CA GLN A 191 4.30 -22.90 3.54
C GLN A 191 4.17 -22.33 4.96
N ILE A 192 3.74 -21.08 5.08
CA ILE A 192 3.63 -20.39 6.38
C ILE A 192 2.21 -20.38 6.95
N VAL A 193 1.20 -20.60 6.11
CA VAL A 193 -0.22 -20.59 6.48
C VAL A 193 -0.91 -21.78 5.81
N PRO A 194 -0.87 -22.95 6.44
CA PRO A 194 -1.62 -24.10 5.93
C PRO A 194 -3.14 -23.86 6.02
N ASN A 195 -3.91 -24.44 5.12
CA ASN A 195 -5.37 -24.39 5.12
C ASN A 195 -5.94 -22.96 5.06
N TYR A 196 -5.68 -22.26 3.98
CA TYR A 196 -6.29 -20.98 3.69
C TYR A 196 -7.28 -21.08 2.54
N GLN A 197 -8.27 -20.20 2.54
CA GLN A 197 -9.16 -20.00 1.40
C GLN A 197 -8.63 -18.92 0.47
N VAL A 198 -8.98 -18.99 -0.81
CA VAL A 198 -8.72 -17.92 -1.76
C VAL A 198 -9.99 -17.10 -1.95
N ILE A 199 -9.87 -15.79 -1.77
CA ILE A 199 -10.94 -14.83 -2.04
C ILE A 199 -10.44 -13.91 -3.14
N GLU A 200 -11.03 -14.02 -4.31
CA GLU A 200 -10.63 -13.25 -5.49
C GLU A 200 -11.81 -12.47 -6.07
N SER A 201 -11.50 -11.34 -6.68
CA SER A 201 -12.49 -10.64 -7.52
C SER A 201 -12.73 -11.44 -8.80
N SER A 202 -13.96 -11.46 -9.27
CA SER A 202 -14.30 -12.11 -10.55
C SER A 202 -13.68 -11.41 -11.75
N SER A 203 -13.23 -10.19 -11.57
CA SER A 203 -12.61 -9.42 -12.65
C SER A 203 -11.24 -9.99 -12.98
N ILE A 204 -11.07 -10.51 -14.17
CA ILE A 204 -9.76 -10.82 -14.75
C ILE A 204 -8.93 -9.51 -14.75
N PRO A 205 -7.61 -9.55 -14.50
CA PRO A 205 -6.77 -8.36 -14.64
C PRO A 205 -6.87 -7.82 -16.07
N HIS A 206 -7.74 -6.86 -16.28
CA HIS A 206 -7.84 -6.12 -17.53
C HIS A 206 -7.10 -4.80 -17.43
N LEU A 207 -6.56 -4.32 -18.52
CA LEU A 207 -6.23 -2.92 -18.66
C LEU A 207 -7.52 -2.13 -18.44
N ASN A 208 -7.47 -1.07 -17.65
CA ASN A 208 -8.62 -0.21 -17.45
C ASN A 208 -8.98 0.43 -18.80
N GLU A 209 -10.20 0.19 -19.28
CA GLU A 209 -10.69 0.68 -20.57
C GLU A 209 -10.73 2.20 -20.66
N ASN A 210 -10.70 2.88 -19.51
CA ASN A 210 -10.64 4.35 -19.44
C ASN A 210 -9.21 4.91 -19.58
N ILE A 211 -8.21 4.06 -19.86
CA ILE A 211 -6.82 4.48 -20.08
C ILE A 211 -6.46 4.35 -21.54
N ASP A 212 -6.12 5.46 -22.19
CA ASP A 212 -5.52 5.46 -23.50
C ASP A 212 -4.03 5.10 -23.43
N HIS A 213 -3.59 4.17 -24.26
CA HIS A 213 -2.23 3.65 -24.27
C HIS A 213 -1.49 4.10 -25.53
N TYR A 214 -0.35 4.75 -25.36
CA TYR A 214 0.49 5.24 -26.43
C TYR A 214 1.90 4.66 -26.35
N ILE A 215 2.52 4.39 -27.49
CA ILE A 215 3.92 3.96 -27.59
C ILE A 215 4.68 4.99 -28.42
N ILE A 216 5.78 5.50 -27.85
CA ILE A 216 6.69 6.41 -28.54
C ILE A 216 8.06 5.72 -28.66
N PHE A 217 8.52 5.53 -29.86
CA PHE A 217 9.83 4.93 -30.13
C PHE A 217 10.94 5.96 -29.99
N SER A 218 11.97 5.65 -29.22
CA SER A 218 13.15 6.50 -29.03
C SER A 218 14.39 5.67 -28.77
N GLU A 219 15.53 6.18 -29.24
CA GLU A 219 16.83 5.63 -28.85
C GLU A 219 17.11 5.89 -27.37
N GLN A 220 17.84 4.99 -26.71
CA GLN A 220 18.19 5.08 -25.31
C GLN A 220 18.79 6.42 -24.90
N ARG A 221 19.68 6.97 -25.76
CA ARG A 221 20.38 8.27 -25.52
C ARG A 221 19.42 9.47 -25.54
N HIS A 222 18.29 9.39 -26.24
CA HIS A 222 17.32 10.47 -26.40
C HIS A 222 16.10 10.37 -25.44
N LYS A 223 15.98 9.32 -24.65
CA LYS A 223 14.83 9.09 -23.75
C LYS A 223 14.55 10.28 -22.83
N ILE A 224 15.58 10.89 -22.23
CA ILE A 224 15.38 11.99 -21.27
C ILE A 224 14.97 13.27 -22.00
N ASP A 225 15.48 13.50 -23.19
CA ASP A 225 15.10 14.67 -23.98
C ASP A 225 13.67 14.54 -24.49
N LEU A 226 13.26 13.34 -24.89
CA LEU A 226 11.88 13.03 -25.23
C LEU A 226 10.95 13.18 -24.01
N LEU A 227 11.35 12.70 -22.84
CA LEU A 227 10.60 12.92 -21.59
C LEU A 227 10.40 14.42 -21.31
N ARG A 228 11.43 15.23 -21.51
CA ARG A 228 11.32 16.71 -21.35
C ARG A 228 10.30 17.30 -22.31
N GLN A 229 10.34 16.92 -23.59
CA GLN A 229 9.38 17.38 -24.59
C GLN A 229 7.95 16.97 -24.21
N LEU A 230 7.75 15.74 -23.77
CA LEU A 230 6.43 15.25 -23.34
C LEU A 230 5.91 16.03 -22.12
N LEU A 231 6.74 16.22 -21.09
CA LEU A 231 6.35 17.01 -19.91
C LEU A 231 6.06 18.47 -20.25
N SER A 232 6.77 19.06 -21.23
CA SER A 232 6.49 20.40 -21.72
C SER A 232 5.18 20.48 -22.52
N ALA A 233 4.86 19.44 -23.28
CA ALA A 233 3.63 19.39 -24.07
C ALA A 233 2.39 19.14 -23.21
N THR A 234 2.57 18.58 -22.00
CA THR A 234 1.50 18.22 -21.06
C THR A 234 1.55 19.05 -19.76
N VAL A 235 1.93 20.31 -19.86
CA VAL A 235 1.95 21.23 -18.71
C VAL A 235 0.56 21.29 -18.05
N GLY A 236 0.55 21.18 -16.72
CA GLY A 236 -0.69 21.13 -15.93
C GLY A 236 -1.14 19.72 -15.57
N ASN A 237 -0.59 18.68 -16.21
CA ASN A 237 -0.89 17.29 -15.87
C ASN A 237 -0.03 16.81 -14.70
N THR A 238 -0.64 16.02 -13.81
CA THR A 238 0.10 15.26 -12.80
C THR A 238 0.65 13.99 -13.44
N SER A 239 2.00 13.88 -13.45
CA SER A 239 2.72 12.83 -14.17
C SER A 239 3.46 11.88 -13.23
N LEU A 240 3.35 10.59 -13.47
CA LEU A 240 4.12 9.56 -12.77
C LEU A 240 5.06 8.87 -13.76
N VAL A 241 6.36 9.05 -13.56
CA VAL A 241 7.41 8.53 -14.46
C VAL A 241 8.09 7.33 -13.81
N PHE A 242 8.01 6.18 -14.46
CA PHE A 242 8.59 4.93 -13.98
C PHE A 242 9.91 4.58 -14.66
N LEU A 243 10.90 4.23 -13.81
CA LEU A 243 12.16 3.59 -14.21
C LEU A 243 12.31 2.24 -13.48
N ASN A 244 13.07 1.32 -14.11
CA ASN A 244 13.30 0.00 -13.53
C ASN A 244 14.46 0.01 -12.51
N LYS A 245 15.45 0.89 -12.68
CA LYS A 245 16.66 0.91 -11.85
C LYS A 245 16.71 2.15 -10.96
N PRO A 246 16.89 1.98 -9.63
CA PRO A 246 16.95 3.08 -8.68
C PRO A 246 18.05 4.12 -8.96
N ASP A 247 19.24 3.67 -9.39
CA ASP A 247 20.39 4.52 -9.74
C ASP A 247 20.10 5.48 -10.91
N GLN A 248 19.23 5.07 -11.83
CA GLN A 248 18.81 5.91 -12.95
C GLN A 248 17.80 6.99 -12.54
N ILE A 249 17.04 6.79 -11.48
CA ILE A 249 16.04 7.75 -11.00
C ILE A 249 16.73 9.06 -10.60
N GLU A 250 17.77 8.97 -9.80
CA GLU A 250 18.53 10.15 -9.37
C GLU A 250 19.11 10.92 -10.56
N ARG A 251 19.69 10.22 -11.52
CA ARG A 251 20.25 10.83 -12.74
C ARG A 251 19.19 11.56 -13.56
N VAL A 252 18.02 10.96 -13.76
CA VAL A 252 16.90 11.59 -14.50
C VAL A 252 16.38 12.79 -13.71
N TYR A 253 16.22 12.67 -12.40
CA TYR A 253 15.82 13.76 -11.52
C TYR A 253 16.76 14.95 -11.60
N GLN A 254 18.07 14.73 -11.44
CA GLN A 254 19.08 15.79 -11.54
C GLN A 254 19.04 16.49 -12.89
N LYS A 255 18.92 15.72 -14.00
CA LYS A 255 18.87 16.29 -15.34
C LYS A 255 17.61 17.14 -15.57
N LEU A 256 16.44 16.70 -15.11
CA LEU A 256 15.20 17.48 -15.20
C LEU A 256 15.24 18.73 -14.31
N THR A 257 15.74 18.61 -13.10
CA THR A 257 15.89 19.74 -12.16
C THR A 257 16.87 20.79 -12.72
N HIS A 258 17.98 20.37 -13.34
CA HIS A 258 18.92 21.27 -14.01
C HIS A 258 18.24 22.09 -15.12
N HIS A 259 17.24 21.54 -15.76
CA HIS A 259 16.43 22.24 -16.75
C HIS A 259 15.17 22.89 -16.18
N HIS A 260 15.11 23.11 -14.86
CA HIS A 260 14.03 23.79 -14.14
C HIS A 260 12.63 23.16 -14.27
N TYR A 261 12.55 21.83 -14.56
CA TYR A 261 11.26 21.13 -14.51
C TYR A 261 10.81 20.94 -13.07
N PRO A 262 9.51 21.16 -12.77
CA PRO A 262 8.96 20.97 -11.42
C PRO A 262 8.73 19.48 -11.13
N VAL A 263 9.81 18.80 -10.74
CA VAL A 263 9.82 17.35 -10.52
C VAL A 263 10.26 17.02 -9.10
N VAL A 264 9.74 15.93 -8.57
CA VAL A 264 10.23 15.24 -7.37
C VAL A 264 10.66 13.82 -7.73
N ALA A 265 11.49 13.20 -6.89
CA ALA A 265 11.89 11.82 -7.07
C ALA A 265 11.71 11.02 -5.78
N LEU A 266 11.40 9.71 -5.92
CA LEU A 266 11.42 8.74 -4.82
C LEU A 266 12.30 7.56 -5.20
N TYR A 267 13.38 7.34 -4.45
CA TYR A 267 14.31 6.23 -4.60
C TYR A 267 14.77 5.72 -3.23
N GLY A 268 15.31 4.49 -3.18
CA GLY A 268 15.53 3.74 -1.94
C GLY A 268 16.47 4.40 -0.93
N GLU A 269 17.52 5.09 -1.40
CA GLU A 269 18.59 5.66 -0.57
C GLU A 269 18.34 7.12 -0.14
N MET A 270 17.17 7.68 -0.44
CA MET A 270 16.82 9.04 -0.03
C MET A 270 16.80 9.21 1.49
N LYS A 271 17.31 10.36 1.96
CA LYS A 271 17.12 10.78 3.35
C LYS A 271 15.62 10.95 3.65
N LYS A 272 15.24 10.64 4.87
CA LYS A 272 13.84 10.68 5.31
C LYS A 272 13.19 12.07 5.13
N GLU A 273 13.95 13.12 5.40
CA GLU A 273 13.49 14.50 5.26
C GLU A 273 13.23 14.86 3.79
N ASP A 274 14.14 14.51 2.89
CA ASP A 274 14.00 14.75 1.45
C ASP A 274 12.79 14.00 0.90
N ARG A 275 12.58 12.76 1.33
CA ARG A 275 11.41 11.96 0.97
C ARG A 275 10.09 12.58 1.45
N LYS A 276 10.06 13.09 2.69
CA LYS A 276 8.90 13.79 3.25
C LYS A 276 8.60 15.07 2.47
N ASN A 277 9.63 15.83 2.15
CA ASN A 277 9.49 17.07 1.38
C ASN A 277 9.00 16.79 -0.05
N ALA A 278 9.56 15.78 -0.73
CA ALA A 278 9.12 15.37 -2.06
C ALA A 278 7.62 14.99 -2.07
N MET A 279 7.17 14.24 -1.07
CA MET A 279 5.76 13.87 -0.93
C MET A 279 4.86 15.06 -0.62
N PHE A 280 5.34 16.00 0.18
CA PHE A 280 4.61 17.24 0.48
C PHE A 280 4.46 18.10 -0.79
N GLU A 281 5.57 18.38 -1.52
CA GLU A 281 5.55 19.17 -2.74
C GLU A 281 4.62 18.57 -3.82
N LEU A 282 4.62 17.23 -3.94
CA LEU A 282 3.74 16.50 -4.85
C LEU A 282 2.25 16.68 -4.48
N ARG A 283 1.91 16.46 -3.20
CA ARG A 283 0.53 16.59 -2.71
C ARG A 283 -0.02 18.00 -2.79
N GLN A 284 0.83 19.01 -2.65
CA GLN A 284 0.46 20.42 -2.81
C GLN A 284 0.39 20.85 -4.28
N GLY A 285 0.72 19.99 -5.23
CA GLY A 285 0.78 20.32 -6.66
C GLY A 285 1.91 21.28 -7.04
N LEU A 286 2.85 21.56 -6.13
CA LEU A 286 4.01 22.44 -6.39
C LEU A 286 4.95 21.82 -7.41
N LYS A 287 5.06 20.49 -7.38
CA LYS A 287 5.84 19.72 -8.35
C LYS A 287 4.98 18.53 -8.82
N PRO A 288 4.25 18.70 -9.92
CA PRO A 288 3.25 17.72 -10.37
C PRO A 288 3.85 16.44 -10.99
N THR A 289 5.16 16.36 -11.17
CA THR A 289 5.83 15.20 -11.76
C THR A 289 6.61 14.42 -10.71
N LEU A 290 6.30 13.14 -10.54
CA LEU A 290 7.08 12.21 -9.70
C LEU A 290 7.85 11.22 -10.57
N ILE A 291 9.14 11.05 -10.26
CA ILE A 291 10.00 10.03 -10.83
C ILE A 291 10.24 8.94 -9.80
N SER A 292 9.93 7.67 -10.13
CA SER A 292 9.99 6.58 -9.15
C SER A 292 10.24 5.21 -9.80
N SER A 293 10.53 4.21 -8.96
CA SER A 293 10.48 2.80 -9.35
C SER A 293 9.19 2.14 -8.85
N ASP A 294 8.90 0.93 -9.33
CA ASP A 294 7.76 0.15 -8.85
C ASP A 294 7.75 0.02 -7.32
N LEU A 295 8.90 -0.27 -6.73
CA LEU A 295 9.02 -0.49 -5.29
C LEU A 295 8.72 0.79 -4.49
N THR A 296 9.25 1.92 -4.92
CA THR A 296 9.11 3.19 -4.19
C THR A 296 7.79 3.91 -4.47
N ALA A 297 7.14 3.63 -5.60
CA ALA A 297 5.80 4.12 -5.92
C ALA A 297 4.67 3.28 -5.31
N ARG A 298 4.97 2.06 -4.83
CA ARG A 298 3.97 1.22 -4.17
C ARG A 298 3.54 1.83 -2.83
N GLY A 299 2.24 1.76 -2.56
CA GLY A 299 1.66 2.30 -1.34
C GLY A 299 1.66 3.83 -1.25
N VAL A 300 2.12 4.54 -2.28
CA VAL A 300 1.98 5.99 -2.34
C VAL A 300 0.64 6.32 -2.96
N ASP A 301 -0.17 7.07 -2.23
CA ASP A 301 -1.40 7.64 -2.76
C ASP A 301 -1.06 8.94 -3.50
N PHE A 302 -1.42 8.96 -4.78
CA PHE A 302 -1.22 10.10 -5.66
C PHE A 302 -2.57 10.76 -5.93
N PRO A 303 -2.72 12.05 -5.64
CA PRO A 303 -3.92 12.76 -6.06
C PRO A 303 -3.91 12.89 -7.59
N HIS A 304 -4.98 12.47 -8.23
CA HIS A 304 -5.30 12.73 -9.65
C HIS A 304 -4.11 12.62 -10.63
N VAL A 305 -3.55 11.39 -10.79
CA VAL A 305 -2.52 11.14 -11.80
C VAL A 305 -3.16 11.17 -13.18
N SER A 306 -2.83 12.19 -13.99
CA SER A 306 -3.35 12.36 -15.35
C SER A 306 -2.64 11.47 -16.35
N GLN A 307 -1.36 11.18 -16.13
CA GLN A 307 -0.57 10.35 -17.05
C GLN A 307 0.50 9.53 -16.34
N VAL A 308 0.70 8.31 -16.83
CA VAL A 308 1.77 7.41 -16.41
C VAL A 308 2.74 7.21 -17.55
N ILE A 309 4.00 7.52 -17.32
CA ILE A 309 5.07 7.42 -18.32
C ILE A 309 6.02 6.29 -17.94
N HIS A 310 6.07 5.25 -18.76
CA HIS A 310 7.05 4.18 -18.64
C HIS A 310 8.34 4.57 -19.36
N LEU A 311 9.23 5.30 -18.69
CA LEU A 311 10.53 5.67 -19.28
C LEU A 311 11.40 4.43 -19.53
N ASP A 312 11.27 3.43 -18.64
CA ASP A 312 11.67 2.06 -18.90
C ASP A 312 10.44 1.15 -18.93
N PHE A 313 10.31 0.36 -19.99
CA PHE A 313 9.20 -0.58 -20.08
C PHE A 313 9.27 -1.60 -18.94
N PRO A 314 8.15 -1.94 -18.29
CA PRO A 314 8.14 -2.86 -17.17
C PRO A 314 8.53 -4.29 -17.59
N LEU A 315 9.20 -5.03 -16.69
CA LEU A 315 9.72 -6.37 -16.94
C LEU A 315 8.63 -7.45 -17.03
N SER A 316 7.39 -7.14 -16.67
CA SER A 316 6.26 -8.07 -16.73
C SER A 316 4.97 -7.36 -17.12
N PRO A 317 4.03 -8.05 -17.79
CA PRO A 317 2.70 -7.51 -18.09
C PRO A 317 1.98 -7.01 -16.85
N LEU A 318 2.18 -7.69 -15.74
CA LEU A 318 1.58 -7.35 -14.47
C LEU A 318 2.11 -6.02 -13.90
N SER A 319 3.42 -5.80 -13.96
CA SER A 319 4.00 -4.50 -13.57
C SER A 319 3.45 -3.38 -14.45
N TYR A 320 3.17 -3.66 -15.73
CA TYR A 320 2.52 -2.71 -16.62
C TYR A 320 1.13 -2.32 -16.11
N ILE A 321 0.28 -3.30 -15.80
CA ILE A 321 -1.06 -3.09 -15.26
C ILE A 321 -1.01 -2.30 -13.96
N HIS A 322 -0.08 -2.64 -13.05
CA HIS A 322 0.09 -1.94 -11.76
C HIS A 322 0.53 -0.49 -11.92
N ARG A 323 1.41 -0.20 -12.89
CA ARG A 323 1.85 1.16 -13.18
C ARG A 323 0.73 1.95 -13.83
N ALA A 324 0.11 1.40 -14.88
CA ALA A 324 -1.00 2.02 -15.58
C ALA A 324 -2.18 2.33 -14.64
N GLY A 325 -2.55 1.41 -13.77
CA GLY A 325 -3.61 1.59 -12.77
C GLY A 325 -3.31 2.63 -11.66
N ARG A 326 -2.28 3.46 -11.83
CA ARG A 326 -2.07 4.66 -11.00
C ARG A 326 -2.88 5.86 -11.50
N THR A 327 -3.34 5.84 -12.73
CA THR A 327 -4.28 6.80 -13.31
C THR A 327 -5.69 6.19 -13.45
N ALA A 328 -6.67 6.98 -13.87
CA ALA A 328 -8.08 6.60 -14.07
C ALA A 328 -8.68 5.86 -12.85
N ARG A 329 -8.50 6.40 -11.68
CA ARG A 329 -9.11 5.90 -10.44
C ARG A 329 -10.48 6.54 -10.25
N GLY A 330 -11.53 5.71 -10.12
CA GLY A 330 -12.92 6.14 -10.06
C GLY A 330 -13.53 6.31 -11.45
N GLU A 331 -14.48 7.23 -11.59
CA GLU A 331 -15.18 7.53 -12.86
C GLU A 331 -14.43 8.54 -13.76
N ASP A 332 -13.29 9.07 -13.32
CA ASP A 332 -12.50 10.04 -14.08
C ASP A 332 -11.76 9.36 -15.23
N LYS A 333 -11.85 9.97 -16.43
CA LYS A 333 -11.07 9.59 -17.61
C LYS A 333 -9.68 10.18 -17.56
#